data_cafeb9967e3588609b16d9705ea6b919
#
_entry.id   cafeb9967e3588609b16d9705ea6b919
#
_cell.length_a   1.000
_cell.length_b   1.000
_cell.length_c   1.000
_cell.angle_alpha   90.00
_cell.angle_beta   90.00
_cell.angle_gamma   90.00
#
_symmetry.space_group_name_H-M   'P 1'
#
loop_
_entity.id
_entity.type
_entity.pdbx_description
1 polymer ?
#
loop_
_entity_poly.entity_id
_entity_poly.type
_entity_poly.pdbx_seq_one_letter_code
_entity_poly.pdbx_strand_id
1 'polypeptide(L)'
;MNAIEIFKSFAKIPRCSFDALKMRDFIASFAAAQGYTVKIDKADNILCVKQKPLICLQSHYDMVCLGDAPNVEIYEKDGWLRAANSTLGADNGIGAAIMMYMMERHDNIECLFTSDEEVGLIGANNLEHQITAPYLLNLDSEEEGAIVVGCAGGVDIIAEKPTQKKAAKKGFMAYEISIKDLQGGHSGVDIDKNIPNAIKVLAQELHGVQLVSINGGERINSIPKSASAVIYAPKDFILKNRNSGIKETAAEGGVLVHSKEIISMLQNFHQGVRSFDNKLKIPHESINLSTIQTRDNKIKVEFFARAMEKKSLENLCDETEKFLKSFGFEVKIEGFSTPWRPNITPFAKRVQKVMQKFFKNIEFKAMHAGLECGIFENIKPSLETASIGPNIRFPHSFGECCERASIERLQAILEELIADLA
;
A
#
# COMPACT_ATOMS: atom_id res chain seq x y z
N MET A 1 31.55 4.44 2.24
CA MET A 1 30.66 3.75 3.24
C MET A 1 29.97 2.58 2.53
N ASN A 2 29.55 1.52 3.22
CA ASN A 2 28.66 0.54 2.62
C ASN A 2 27.18 0.99 2.72
N ALA A 3 26.28 0.35 1.97
CA ALA A 3 24.87 0.75 1.96
C ALA A 3 24.21 0.69 3.36
N ILE A 4 24.59 -0.26 4.21
CA ILE A 4 24.06 -0.39 5.57
C ILE A 4 24.49 0.79 6.45
N GLU A 5 25.73 1.26 6.29
CA GLU A 5 26.23 2.44 7.03
C GLU A 5 25.51 3.71 6.56
N ILE A 6 25.25 3.82 5.25
CA ILE A 6 24.46 4.94 4.70
C ILE A 6 23.04 4.87 5.27
N PHE A 7 22.39 3.71 5.23
CA PHE A 7 21.05 3.54 5.81
C PHE A 7 21.00 3.89 7.30
N LYS A 8 21.98 3.45 8.08
CA LYS A 8 22.07 3.82 9.52
C LYS A 8 22.20 5.33 9.74
N SER A 9 22.77 6.08 8.78
CA SER A 9 22.82 7.53 8.86
C SER A 9 21.45 8.21 8.73
N PHE A 10 20.49 7.54 8.07
CA PHE A 10 19.11 8.03 7.92
C PHE A 10 18.32 8.04 9.23
N ALA A 11 18.72 7.20 10.19
CA ALA A 11 18.01 7.00 11.46
C ALA A 11 17.73 8.29 12.26
N LYS A 12 18.52 9.33 12.02
CA LYS A 12 18.39 10.64 12.69
C LYS A 12 17.83 11.74 11.78
N ILE A 13 17.47 11.40 10.55
CA ILE A 13 16.95 12.35 9.56
C ILE A 13 15.45 12.12 9.42
N PRO A 14 14.59 13.09 9.78
CA PRO A 14 13.16 12.96 9.58
C PRO A 14 12.83 12.69 8.11
N ARG A 15 12.01 11.64 7.87
CA ARG A 15 11.56 11.24 6.54
C ARG A 15 10.19 10.57 6.53
N CYS A 16 9.33 10.90 7.49
CA CYS A 16 7.93 10.51 7.44
C CYS A 16 7.28 11.12 6.19
N SER A 17 6.34 10.42 5.56
CA SER A 17 5.55 11.00 4.46
C SER A 17 4.99 12.37 4.88
N PHE A 18 5.02 13.33 3.96
CA PHE A 18 4.73 14.77 4.16
C PHE A 18 5.74 15.54 5.06
N ASP A 19 6.74 14.90 5.65
CA ASP A 19 7.78 15.56 6.47
C ASP A 19 9.18 15.02 6.16
N ALA A 20 9.52 14.91 4.87
CA ALA A 20 10.77 14.32 4.40
C ALA A 20 11.76 15.34 3.79
N LEU A 21 11.54 16.65 3.94
CA LEU A 21 12.38 17.69 3.33
C LEU A 21 13.85 17.61 3.76
N LYS A 22 14.13 17.24 5.02
CA LYS A 22 15.51 17.09 5.50
C LYS A 22 16.21 15.91 4.83
N MET A 23 15.51 14.82 4.57
CA MET A 23 16.03 13.69 3.83
C MET A 23 16.27 14.04 2.36
N ARG A 24 15.32 14.75 1.72
CA ARG A 24 15.50 15.30 0.37
C ARG A 24 16.80 16.10 0.26
N ASP A 25 17.00 17.06 1.16
CA ASP A 25 18.17 17.94 1.14
C ASP A 25 19.47 17.18 1.45
N PHE A 26 19.42 16.15 2.28
CA PHE A 26 20.55 15.26 2.57
C PHE A 26 20.94 14.47 1.32
N ILE A 27 19.99 13.82 0.62
CA ILE A 27 20.23 13.06 -0.62
C ILE A 27 20.78 13.99 -1.70
N ALA A 28 20.15 15.16 -1.89
CA ALA A 28 20.57 16.15 -2.87
C ALA A 28 22.00 16.64 -2.64
N SER A 29 22.35 16.94 -1.39
CA SER A 29 23.69 17.38 -1.00
C SER A 29 24.73 16.29 -1.21
N PHE A 30 24.40 15.05 -0.86
CA PHE A 30 25.28 13.91 -1.09
C PHE A 30 25.53 13.71 -2.59
N ALA A 31 24.49 13.69 -3.41
CA ALA A 31 24.58 13.52 -4.87
C ALA A 31 25.44 14.62 -5.51
N ALA A 32 25.25 15.87 -5.12
CA ALA A 32 26.05 17.00 -5.58
C ALA A 32 27.52 16.84 -5.21
N ALA A 33 27.83 16.35 -4.00
CA ALA A 33 29.21 16.08 -3.56
C ALA A 33 29.88 14.96 -4.37
N GLN A 34 29.11 14.01 -4.94
CA GLN A 34 29.60 12.99 -5.87
C GLN A 34 29.70 13.52 -7.34
N GLY A 35 29.39 14.79 -7.58
CA GLY A 35 29.48 15.41 -8.89
C GLY A 35 28.27 15.15 -9.80
N TYR A 36 27.14 14.70 -9.25
CA TYR A 36 25.89 14.57 -9.99
C TYR A 36 25.20 15.93 -10.18
N THR A 37 24.59 16.14 -11.33
CA THR A 37 23.60 17.21 -11.52
C THR A 37 22.31 16.78 -10.83
N VAL A 38 21.87 17.58 -9.88
CA VAL A 38 20.67 17.30 -9.06
C VAL A 38 19.54 18.21 -9.51
N LYS A 39 18.37 17.64 -9.74
CA LYS A 39 17.13 18.37 -10.04
C LYS A 39 16.08 17.94 -9.03
N ILE A 40 15.36 18.90 -8.47
CA ILE A 40 14.23 18.66 -7.56
C ILE A 40 13.00 19.28 -8.21
N ASP A 41 11.90 18.51 -8.30
CA ASP A 41 10.63 19.00 -8.83
C ASP A 41 9.70 19.51 -7.71
N LYS A 42 8.49 19.95 -8.11
CA LYS A 42 7.51 20.50 -7.16
C LYS A 42 6.90 19.46 -6.20
N ALA A 43 7.01 18.20 -6.55
CA ALA A 43 6.60 17.10 -5.70
C ALA A 43 7.75 16.56 -4.82
N ASP A 44 8.88 17.30 -4.77
CA ASP A 44 10.08 16.93 -4.03
C ASP A 44 10.80 15.67 -4.53
N ASN A 45 10.48 15.17 -5.73
CA ASN A 45 11.27 14.12 -6.36
C ASN A 45 12.67 14.63 -6.72
N ILE A 46 13.67 13.77 -6.55
CA ILE A 46 15.07 14.11 -6.81
C ILE A 46 15.57 13.27 -7.98
N LEU A 47 15.97 13.92 -9.07
CA LEU A 47 16.64 13.26 -10.19
C LEU A 47 18.12 13.64 -10.21
N CYS A 48 18.99 12.63 -10.20
CA CYS A 48 20.44 12.77 -10.18
C CYS A 48 21.05 12.14 -11.42
N VAL A 49 21.79 12.92 -12.22
CA VAL A 49 22.46 12.46 -13.46
C VAL A 49 23.86 13.04 -13.52
N LYS A 50 24.87 12.24 -13.91
CA LYS A 50 26.26 12.68 -14.04
C LYS A 50 26.80 12.54 -15.45
N GLN A 51 26.63 11.38 -16.08
CA GLN A 51 26.97 11.11 -17.48
C GLN A 51 25.76 10.54 -18.21
N LYS A 52 25.93 10.12 -19.48
CA LYS A 52 24.87 9.43 -20.22
C LYS A 52 24.52 8.14 -19.49
N PRO A 53 23.30 7.99 -18.96
CA PRO A 53 22.96 6.87 -18.11
C PRO A 53 22.67 5.60 -18.92
N LEU A 54 23.14 4.46 -18.41
CA LEU A 54 22.81 3.12 -18.90
C LEU A 54 21.49 2.62 -18.30
N ILE A 55 21.24 3.01 -17.05
CA ILE A 55 20.11 2.57 -16.25
C ILE A 55 19.68 3.69 -15.28
N CYS A 56 18.39 3.80 -15.01
CA CYS A 56 17.83 4.55 -13.89
C CYS A 56 17.59 3.60 -12.73
N LEU A 57 18.19 3.86 -11.57
CA LEU A 57 17.83 3.22 -10.30
C LEU A 57 16.77 4.09 -9.64
N GLN A 58 15.76 3.45 -9.03
CA GLN A 58 14.65 4.19 -8.44
C GLN A 58 14.25 3.59 -7.08
N SER A 59 13.92 4.47 -6.14
CA SER A 59 13.46 4.17 -4.79
C SER A 59 12.71 5.36 -4.22
N HIS A 60 11.73 5.16 -3.35
CA HIS A 60 11.20 6.27 -2.56
C HIS A 60 12.06 6.50 -1.30
N TYR A 61 12.00 7.71 -0.75
CA TYR A 61 12.83 8.08 0.41
C TYR A 61 12.02 8.40 1.68
N ASP A 62 10.70 8.53 1.58
CA ASP A 62 9.81 8.63 2.73
C ASP A 62 9.62 7.28 3.43
N MET A 63 8.91 7.24 4.53
CA MET A 63 8.56 6.04 5.29
C MET A 63 7.28 6.21 6.08
N VAL A 64 6.58 5.11 6.36
CA VAL A 64 5.52 5.07 7.38
C VAL A 64 6.11 5.23 8.76
N CYS A 65 5.71 6.26 9.49
CA CYS A 65 6.18 6.52 10.83
C CYS A 65 5.21 5.98 11.89
N LEU A 66 5.71 5.07 12.73
CA LEU A 66 5.03 4.58 13.93
C LEU A 66 5.95 4.68 15.14
N GLY A 67 5.36 4.83 16.32
CA GLY A 67 6.11 4.87 17.59
C GLY A 67 7.06 6.05 17.68
N ASP A 68 8.33 5.77 17.95
CA ASP A 68 9.38 6.80 18.16
C ASP A 68 9.90 7.41 16.85
N ALA A 69 9.47 6.89 15.65
CA ALA A 69 9.83 7.51 14.38
C ALA A 69 9.35 8.99 14.34
N PRO A 70 10.13 9.91 13.77
CA PRO A 70 11.28 9.72 12.89
C PRO A 70 12.63 9.44 13.57
N ASN A 71 12.71 9.36 14.89
CA ASN A 71 13.95 9.05 15.61
C ASN A 71 14.08 7.53 15.74
N VAL A 72 14.69 6.89 14.76
CA VAL A 72 14.77 5.43 14.67
C VAL A 72 16.04 4.93 15.36
N GLU A 73 15.91 4.11 16.39
CA GLU A 73 17.04 3.42 17.01
C GLU A 73 17.24 2.06 16.32
N ILE A 74 18.21 1.99 15.37
CA ILE A 74 18.50 0.79 14.60
C ILE A 74 19.46 -0.12 15.36
N TYR A 75 19.10 -1.38 15.51
CA TYR A 75 19.96 -2.45 16.05
C TYR A 75 19.96 -3.67 15.12
N GLU A 76 20.96 -4.54 15.29
CA GLU A 76 21.07 -5.80 14.56
C GLU A 76 20.91 -6.97 15.52
N LYS A 77 20.06 -7.94 15.14
CA LYS A 77 19.86 -9.18 15.87
C LYS A 77 19.63 -10.33 14.91
N ASP A 78 20.39 -11.42 15.09
CA ASP A 78 20.29 -12.66 14.30
C ASP A 78 20.39 -12.43 12.78
N GLY A 79 21.24 -11.47 12.34
CA GLY A 79 21.44 -11.10 10.94
C GLY A 79 20.35 -10.21 10.33
N TRP A 80 19.44 -9.69 11.16
CA TRP A 80 18.36 -8.77 10.77
C TRP A 80 18.56 -7.38 11.39
N LEU A 81 18.46 -6.36 10.55
CA LEU A 81 18.29 -4.98 11.01
C LEU A 81 16.88 -4.77 11.52
N ARG A 82 16.73 -4.10 12.64
CA ARG A 82 15.46 -3.84 13.34
C ARG A 82 15.47 -2.43 13.95
N ALA A 83 14.30 -1.94 14.31
CA ALA A 83 14.14 -0.72 15.07
C ALA A 83 13.58 -0.99 16.48
N ALA A 84 14.04 -0.22 17.47
CA ALA A 84 13.45 -0.22 18.79
C ALA A 84 12.24 0.73 18.81
N ASN A 85 11.07 0.23 19.25
CA ASN A 85 9.85 1.01 19.47
C ASN A 85 9.33 1.85 18.27
N SER A 86 9.75 1.53 17.05
CA SER A 86 9.31 2.23 15.84
C SER A 86 9.27 1.33 14.61
N THR A 87 8.75 1.83 13.49
CA THR A 87 9.06 1.31 12.16
C THR A 87 10.55 1.49 11.87
N LEU A 88 11.14 0.60 11.08
CA LEU A 88 12.55 0.66 10.68
C LEU A 88 12.76 1.59 9.48
N GLY A 89 11.78 1.63 8.58
CA GLY A 89 11.85 2.32 7.30
C GLY A 89 12.88 1.70 6.35
N ALA A 90 13.06 0.38 6.41
CA ALA A 90 13.83 -0.36 5.42
C ALA A 90 13.16 -0.27 4.06
N ASP A 91 11.87 -0.29 4.04
CA ASP A 91 10.97 0.10 2.98
C ASP A 91 10.85 1.64 2.94
N ASN A 92 11.37 2.36 1.91
CA ASN A 92 12.39 1.90 0.97
C ASN A 92 13.75 2.60 1.21
N GLY A 93 14.05 2.91 2.48
CA GLY A 93 15.33 3.53 2.87
C GLY A 93 16.55 2.68 2.51
N ILE A 94 16.41 1.34 2.41
CA ILE A 94 17.50 0.48 1.96
C ILE A 94 17.76 0.67 0.47
N GLY A 95 16.72 0.74 -0.37
CA GLY A 95 16.85 1.06 -1.79
C GLY A 95 17.56 2.41 -1.99
N ALA A 96 17.12 3.45 -1.29
CA ALA A 96 17.75 4.77 -1.33
C ALA A 96 19.23 4.74 -0.90
N ALA A 97 19.56 4.01 0.17
CA ALA A 97 20.94 3.88 0.64
C ALA A 97 21.85 3.13 -0.35
N ILE A 98 21.32 2.09 -1.01
CA ILE A 98 22.04 1.36 -2.06
C ILE A 98 22.27 2.27 -3.27
N MET A 99 21.27 3.06 -3.68
CA MET A 99 21.44 4.04 -4.77
C MET A 99 22.55 5.04 -4.46
N MET A 100 22.57 5.58 -3.24
CA MET A 100 23.66 6.48 -2.81
C MET A 100 25.04 5.78 -2.82
N TYR A 101 25.10 4.52 -2.40
CA TYR A 101 26.33 3.73 -2.51
C TYR A 101 26.79 3.54 -3.97
N MET A 102 25.86 3.30 -4.91
CA MET A 102 26.18 3.20 -6.34
C MET A 102 26.66 4.52 -6.93
N MET A 103 26.12 5.65 -6.48
CA MET A 103 26.55 6.98 -6.90
C MET A 103 28.01 7.31 -6.54
N GLU A 104 28.58 6.71 -5.49
CA GLU A 104 30.01 6.84 -5.15
C GLU A 104 30.93 6.13 -6.17
N ARG A 105 30.40 5.19 -6.97
CA ARG A 105 31.19 4.24 -7.79
C ARG A 105 30.95 4.32 -9.26
N HIS A 106 29.79 4.82 -9.67
CA HIS A 106 29.36 4.82 -11.06
C HIS A 106 28.93 6.21 -11.50
N ASP A 107 29.44 6.66 -12.65
CA ASP A 107 29.10 7.95 -13.24
C ASP A 107 27.99 7.86 -14.30
N ASN A 108 27.71 6.64 -14.78
CA ASN A 108 26.82 6.33 -15.90
C ASN A 108 25.48 5.76 -15.45
N ILE A 109 25.04 6.11 -14.26
CA ILE A 109 23.71 5.80 -13.74
C ILE A 109 22.88 7.08 -13.56
N GLU A 110 21.58 6.94 -13.70
CA GLU A 110 20.57 7.92 -13.31
C GLU A 110 19.91 7.43 -12.02
N CYS A 111 19.68 8.31 -11.06
CA CYS A 111 19.03 7.95 -9.79
C CYS A 111 17.81 8.83 -9.60
N LEU A 112 16.64 8.20 -9.47
CA LEU A 112 15.36 8.86 -9.18
C LEU A 112 14.92 8.47 -7.78
N PHE A 113 14.86 9.46 -6.88
CA PHE A 113 14.30 9.28 -5.54
C PHE A 113 12.95 9.98 -5.49
N THR A 114 11.90 9.25 -5.19
CA THR A 114 10.52 9.76 -5.13
C THR A 114 10.09 10.07 -3.70
N SER A 115 9.19 11.01 -3.56
CA SER A 115 8.61 11.43 -2.28
C SER A 115 7.22 10.84 -2.08
N ASP A 116 6.78 10.74 -0.82
CA ASP A 116 5.40 10.46 -0.42
C ASP A 116 4.76 9.28 -1.17
N GLU A 117 5.54 8.21 -1.34
CA GLU A 117 5.08 6.95 -1.94
C GLU A 117 4.00 6.32 -1.08
N GLU A 118 4.25 6.22 0.23
CA GLU A 118 3.48 5.52 1.25
C GLU A 118 2.05 6.06 1.46
N VAL A 119 1.77 7.23 0.91
CA VAL A 119 0.48 7.93 1.01
C VAL A 119 -0.20 8.09 -0.35
N GLY A 120 0.09 7.17 -1.28
CA GLY A 120 -0.60 7.08 -2.56
C GLY A 120 0.25 7.42 -3.78
N LEU A 121 1.56 7.11 -3.77
CA LEU A 121 2.48 7.31 -4.89
C LEU A 121 2.53 8.77 -5.36
N ILE A 122 2.43 9.73 -4.40
CA ILE A 122 2.22 11.15 -4.73
C ILE A 122 3.36 11.70 -5.57
N GLY A 123 4.61 11.42 -5.17
CA GLY A 123 5.78 11.87 -5.89
C GLY A 123 5.79 11.37 -7.33
N ALA A 124 5.66 10.07 -7.54
CA ALA A 124 5.67 9.47 -8.87
C ALA A 124 4.53 9.98 -9.76
N ASN A 125 3.31 10.12 -9.21
CA ASN A 125 2.16 10.65 -9.95
C ASN A 125 2.33 12.11 -10.39
N ASN A 126 3.18 12.88 -9.70
CA ASN A 126 3.46 14.29 -9.99
C ASN A 126 4.88 14.51 -10.52
N LEU A 127 5.52 13.48 -11.06
CA LEU A 127 6.89 13.56 -11.58
C LEU A 127 6.97 14.55 -12.75
N GLU A 128 7.74 15.63 -12.57
CA GLU A 128 8.03 16.62 -13.64
C GLU A 128 9.35 16.30 -14.39
N HIS A 129 10.16 15.36 -13.89
CA HIS A 129 11.44 15.00 -14.48
C HIS A 129 11.29 14.04 -15.65
N GLN A 130 12.17 14.19 -16.64
CA GLN A 130 12.28 13.26 -17.75
C GLN A 130 13.37 12.22 -17.46
N ILE A 131 12.99 10.95 -17.32
CA ILE A 131 13.90 9.82 -17.23
C ILE A 131 14.58 9.63 -18.59
N THR A 132 15.92 9.70 -18.64
CA THR A 132 16.69 9.62 -19.88
C THR A 132 17.23 8.22 -20.15
N ALA A 133 17.49 7.43 -19.12
CA ALA A 133 17.92 6.05 -19.24
C ALA A 133 16.91 5.18 -20.01
N PRO A 134 17.38 4.16 -20.77
CA PRO A 134 16.50 3.23 -21.49
C PRO A 134 15.81 2.21 -20.55
N TYR A 135 16.39 1.94 -19.40
CA TYR A 135 15.95 0.97 -18.40
C TYR A 135 15.72 1.65 -17.07
N LEU A 136 14.74 1.17 -16.31
CA LEU A 136 14.53 1.56 -14.92
C LEU A 136 14.48 0.31 -14.05
N LEU A 137 15.30 0.28 -13.01
CA LEU A 137 15.26 -0.72 -11.97
C LEU A 137 14.78 -0.09 -10.67
N ASN A 138 13.57 -0.43 -10.28
CA ASN A 138 13.01 -0.08 -8.98
C ASN A 138 13.57 -1.02 -7.91
N LEU A 139 13.86 -0.49 -6.72
CA LEU A 139 14.47 -1.20 -5.60
C LEU A 139 13.50 -1.41 -4.43
N ASP A 140 12.21 -1.49 -4.72
CA ASP A 140 11.11 -1.46 -3.78
C ASP A 140 10.40 -2.82 -3.60
N SER A 141 10.99 -3.87 -4.13
CA SER A 141 10.54 -5.23 -3.84
C SER A 141 11.12 -5.71 -2.51
N GLU A 142 10.33 -6.48 -1.77
CA GLU A 142 10.65 -6.92 -0.40
C GLU A 142 11.12 -8.37 -0.31
N GLU A 143 11.39 -9.01 -1.45
CA GLU A 143 11.77 -10.41 -1.53
C GLU A 143 12.93 -10.63 -2.51
N GLU A 144 14.05 -11.09 -1.99
CA GLU A 144 15.18 -11.45 -2.85
C GLU A 144 14.90 -12.72 -3.68
N GLY A 145 15.56 -12.83 -4.84
CA GLY A 145 15.35 -13.98 -5.74
C GLY A 145 14.09 -13.89 -6.59
N ALA A 146 13.27 -12.85 -6.41
CA ALA A 146 12.15 -12.50 -7.26
C ALA A 146 12.45 -11.28 -8.13
N ILE A 147 11.87 -11.24 -9.32
CA ILE A 147 11.85 -10.07 -10.20
C ILE A 147 10.39 -9.72 -10.42
N VAL A 148 9.97 -8.60 -9.91
CA VAL A 148 8.62 -8.10 -10.13
C VAL A 148 8.56 -7.41 -11.49
N VAL A 149 7.59 -7.80 -12.31
CA VAL A 149 7.39 -7.35 -13.70
C VAL A 149 5.96 -6.86 -13.95
N GLY A 150 5.23 -6.58 -12.89
CA GLY A 150 3.85 -6.07 -12.97
C GLY A 150 3.23 -5.90 -11.60
N CYS A 151 2.31 -4.96 -11.48
CA CYS A 151 1.57 -4.73 -10.25
C CYS A 151 0.14 -4.24 -10.50
N ALA A 152 -0.74 -4.41 -9.50
CA ALA A 152 -2.09 -3.87 -9.58
C ALA A 152 -2.07 -2.34 -9.41
N GLY A 153 -2.91 -1.67 -10.18
CA GLY A 153 -3.35 -0.33 -9.85
C GLY A 153 -4.42 -0.37 -8.76
N GLY A 154 -4.68 0.78 -8.16
CA GLY A 154 -5.68 0.92 -7.11
C GLY A 154 -6.47 2.21 -7.24
N VAL A 155 -7.61 2.27 -6.53
CA VAL A 155 -8.46 3.45 -6.49
C VAL A 155 -9.32 3.45 -5.24
N ASP A 156 -9.50 4.63 -4.66
CA ASP A 156 -10.38 4.88 -3.54
C ASP A 156 -11.80 5.13 -4.05
N ILE A 157 -12.78 4.38 -3.49
CA ILE A 157 -14.20 4.59 -3.73
C ILE A 157 -14.83 5.02 -2.41
N ILE A 158 -15.28 6.27 -2.34
CA ILE A 158 -15.87 6.88 -1.15
C ILE A 158 -17.36 7.03 -1.39
N ALA A 159 -18.17 6.43 -0.52
CA ALA A 159 -19.62 6.49 -0.60
C ALA A 159 -20.18 7.19 0.64
N GLU A 160 -20.99 8.22 0.45
CA GLU A 160 -21.65 8.95 1.54
C GLU A 160 -23.16 8.92 1.38
N LYS A 161 -23.87 8.77 2.49
CA LYS A 161 -25.32 8.85 2.53
C LYS A 161 -25.76 9.72 3.71
N PRO A 162 -26.45 10.84 3.47
CA PRO A 162 -27.09 11.61 4.53
C PRO A 162 -28.08 10.74 5.30
N THR A 163 -28.14 10.89 6.61
CA THR A 163 -29.07 10.16 7.46
C THR A 163 -29.86 11.10 8.36
N GLN A 164 -31.08 10.68 8.66
CA GLN A 164 -31.93 11.28 9.67
C GLN A 164 -32.27 10.25 10.72
N LYS A 165 -32.60 10.67 11.92
CA LYS A 165 -33.01 9.79 12.99
C LYS A 165 -34.53 9.84 13.19
N LYS A 166 -35.08 8.71 13.56
CA LYS A 166 -36.50 8.52 13.96
C LYS A 166 -36.59 7.72 15.24
N ALA A 167 -37.73 7.73 15.88
CA ALA A 167 -37.97 6.90 17.07
C ALA A 167 -37.75 5.41 16.75
N ALA A 168 -37.15 4.69 17.70
CA ALA A 168 -37.02 3.24 17.61
C ALA A 168 -38.39 2.55 17.70
N LYS A 169 -38.49 1.34 17.16
CA LYS A 169 -39.69 0.50 17.24
C LYS A 169 -40.00 0.20 18.70
N LYS A 170 -41.28 0.36 19.10
CA LYS A 170 -41.76 0.07 20.45
C LYS A 170 -41.47 -1.39 20.82
N GLY A 171 -40.95 -1.63 22.01
CA GLY A 171 -40.60 -2.97 22.52
C GLY A 171 -39.20 -3.46 22.09
N PHE A 172 -38.46 -2.67 21.32
CA PHE A 172 -37.04 -2.96 21.06
C PHE A 172 -36.16 -2.38 22.17
N MET A 173 -35.04 -3.06 22.44
CA MET A 173 -34.02 -2.64 23.41
C MET A 173 -32.73 -2.26 22.66
N ALA A 174 -31.94 -1.41 23.28
CA ALA A 174 -30.68 -0.94 22.71
C ALA A 174 -29.53 -1.89 23.08
N TYR A 175 -28.73 -2.27 22.08
CA TYR A 175 -27.55 -3.11 22.23
C TYR A 175 -26.37 -2.51 21.48
N GLU A 176 -25.17 -2.70 22.02
CA GLU A 176 -23.92 -2.55 21.29
C GLU A 176 -23.42 -3.92 20.88
N ILE A 177 -23.16 -4.10 19.58
CA ILE A 177 -22.53 -5.29 19.01
C ILE A 177 -21.11 -4.92 18.61
N SER A 178 -20.14 -5.78 18.90
CA SER A 178 -18.75 -5.57 18.50
C SER A 178 -18.11 -6.84 17.95
N ILE A 179 -17.34 -6.69 16.87
CA ILE A 179 -16.39 -7.66 16.36
C ILE A 179 -15.01 -7.07 16.65
N LYS A 180 -14.12 -7.84 17.27
CA LYS A 180 -12.78 -7.37 17.67
C LYS A 180 -11.75 -8.44 17.40
N ASP A 181 -10.50 -8.00 17.32
CA ASP A 181 -9.31 -8.84 17.29
C ASP A 181 -9.27 -9.89 16.17
N LEU A 182 -9.89 -9.57 15.00
CA LEU A 182 -9.67 -10.37 13.80
C LEU A 182 -8.23 -10.16 13.30
N GLN A 183 -7.74 -11.10 12.50
CA GLN A 183 -6.37 -11.09 11.99
C GLN A 183 -6.02 -9.77 11.28
N GLY A 184 -6.93 -9.28 10.40
CA GLY A 184 -6.63 -8.17 9.51
C GLY A 184 -5.55 -8.51 8.48
N GLY A 185 -5.16 -7.53 7.68
CA GLY A 185 -4.15 -7.70 6.65
C GLY A 185 -4.14 -6.54 5.66
N HIS A 186 -3.23 -6.57 4.71
CA HIS A 186 -3.17 -5.60 3.63
C HIS A 186 -4.22 -5.92 2.56
N SER A 187 -4.97 -4.91 2.08
CA SER A 187 -6.08 -5.09 1.10
C SER A 187 -5.64 -5.55 -0.30
N GLY A 188 -4.35 -5.62 -0.56
CA GLY A 188 -3.77 -6.16 -1.78
C GLY A 188 -3.12 -7.53 -1.53
N VAL A 189 -2.00 -7.55 -0.81
CA VAL A 189 -1.14 -8.74 -0.61
C VAL A 189 -1.84 -9.87 0.16
N ASP A 190 -2.83 -9.55 1.00
CA ASP A 190 -3.51 -10.52 1.85
C ASP A 190 -4.97 -10.79 1.45
N ILE A 191 -5.47 -10.13 0.40
CA ILE A 191 -6.90 -10.17 0.04
C ILE A 191 -7.38 -11.57 -0.37
N ASP A 192 -6.50 -12.41 -0.89
CA ASP A 192 -6.76 -13.79 -1.31
C ASP A 192 -6.57 -14.83 -0.20
N LYS A 193 -6.09 -14.41 0.99
CA LYS A 193 -5.81 -15.31 2.11
C LYS A 193 -7.05 -15.65 2.95
N ASN A 194 -8.25 -15.34 2.46
CA ASN A 194 -9.53 -15.59 3.13
C ASN A 194 -9.62 -14.97 4.55
N ILE A 195 -8.98 -13.84 4.77
CA ILE A 195 -9.03 -13.11 6.04
C ILE A 195 -10.42 -12.52 6.23
N PRO A 196 -11.10 -12.79 7.37
CA PRO A 196 -12.41 -12.24 7.62
C PRO A 196 -12.38 -10.71 7.73
N ASN A 197 -13.30 -10.03 7.07
CA ASN A 197 -13.51 -8.59 7.19
C ASN A 197 -14.51 -8.31 8.32
N ALA A 198 -14.10 -7.58 9.36
CA ALA A 198 -14.91 -7.34 10.54
C ALA A 198 -16.24 -6.64 10.25
N ILE A 199 -16.26 -5.72 9.26
CA ILE A 199 -17.50 -5.02 8.86
C ILE A 199 -18.47 -6.00 8.21
N LYS A 200 -17.99 -6.93 7.39
CA LYS A 200 -18.83 -7.98 6.78
C LYS A 200 -19.35 -8.98 7.83
N VAL A 201 -18.50 -9.38 8.77
CA VAL A 201 -18.89 -10.25 9.89
C VAL A 201 -19.98 -9.57 10.72
N LEU A 202 -19.79 -8.30 11.09
CA LEU A 202 -20.79 -7.51 11.80
C LEU A 202 -22.11 -7.41 11.01
N ALA A 203 -22.05 -7.09 9.72
CA ALA A 203 -23.23 -6.93 8.89
C ALA A 203 -24.10 -8.20 8.83
N GLN A 204 -23.48 -9.38 8.91
CA GLN A 204 -24.20 -10.66 8.95
C GLN A 204 -24.98 -10.89 10.25
N GLU A 205 -24.64 -10.18 11.34
CA GLU A 205 -25.39 -10.22 12.60
C GLU A 205 -26.60 -9.28 12.60
N LEU A 206 -26.68 -8.31 11.71
CA LEU A 206 -27.67 -7.23 11.72
C LEU A 206 -28.99 -7.63 11.05
N HIS A 207 -29.64 -8.69 11.53
CA HIS A 207 -30.92 -9.15 11.01
C HIS A 207 -32.10 -8.65 11.89
N GLY A 208 -33.07 -7.99 11.26
CA GLY A 208 -34.28 -7.56 11.96
C GLY A 208 -34.09 -6.42 12.95
N VAL A 209 -32.98 -5.71 12.87
CA VAL A 209 -32.56 -4.65 13.79
C VAL A 209 -32.70 -3.25 13.15
N GLN A 210 -32.59 -2.22 13.96
CA GLN A 210 -32.55 -0.83 13.55
C GLN A 210 -31.22 -0.20 13.99
N LEU A 211 -30.43 0.37 13.08
CA LEU A 211 -29.15 1.00 13.38
C LEU A 211 -29.34 2.35 14.09
N VAL A 212 -28.56 2.58 15.13
CA VAL A 212 -28.29 3.92 15.70
C VAL A 212 -27.00 4.47 15.15
N SER A 213 -25.97 3.61 15.10
CA SER A 213 -24.66 3.90 14.49
C SER A 213 -23.95 2.61 14.08
N ILE A 214 -22.99 2.73 13.17
CA ILE A 214 -22.08 1.66 12.78
C ILE A 214 -20.71 2.25 12.46
N ASN A 215 -19.64 1.61 12.97
CA ASN A 215 -18.27 2.03 12.77
C ASN A 215 -17.37 0.80 12.61
N GLY A 216 -16.36 0.88 11.78
CA GLY A 216 -15.41 -0.21 11.59
C GLY A 216 -14.34 0.12 10.57
N GLY A 217 -13.23 -0.62 10.64
CA GLY A 217 -12.05 -0.44 9.82
C GLY A 217 -11.12 0.65 10.34
N GLU A 218 -9.83 0.48 10.06
CA GLU A 218 -8.75 1.32 10.58
C GLU A 218 -8.13 2.20 9.49
N ARG A 219 -7.93 1.65 8.28
CA ARG A 219 -7.30 2.32 7.14
C ARG A 219 -7.94 1.84 5.84
N ILE A 220 -7.87 2.66 4.80
CA ILE A 220 -8.46 2.36 3.50
C ILE A 220 -7.78 1.17 2.80
N ASN A 221 -6.47 0.99 3.00
CA ASN A 221 -5.69 -0.10 2.42
C ASN A 221 -5.58 -1.35 3.31
N SER A 222 -6.40 -1.47 4.37
CA SER A 222 -6.37 -2.62 5.28
C SER A 222 -7.68 -3.39 5.31
N ILE A 223 -7.59 -4.71 5.53
CA ILE A 223 -8.75 -5.56 5.84
C ILE A 223 -9.14 -5.30 7.29
N PRO A 224 -10.36 -4.83 7.59
CA PRO A 224 -10.80 -4.45 8.92
C PRO A 224 -10.65 -5.55 9.98
N LYS A 225 -10.01 -5.21 11.11
CA LYS A 225 -9.84 -6.08 12.27
C LYS A 225 -10.99 -5.96 13.25
N SER A 226 -11.65 -4.78 13.28
CA SER A 226 -12.69 -4.47 14.23
C SER A 226 -13.84 -3.71 13.59
N ALA A 227 -15.04 -3.92 14.14
CA ALA A 227 -16.24 -3.17 13.80
C ALA A 227 -17.23 -3.20 14.95
N SER A 228 -18.04 -2.16 15.07
CA SER A 228 -19.09 -2.08 16.09
C SER A 228 -20.35 -1.41 15.54
N ALA A 229 -21.49 -1.75 16.13
CA ALA A 229 -22.76 -1.08 15.85
C ALA A 229 -23.56 -0.91 17.13
N VAL A 230 -24.22 0.22 17.27
CA VAL A 230 -25.30 0.42 18.24
C VAL A 230 -26.62 0.23 17.51
N ILE A 231 -27.46 -0.63 18.04
CA ILE A 231 -28.73 -1.05 17.43
C ILE A 231 -29.89 -1.00 18.41
N TYR A 232 -31.10 -0.97 17.88
CA TYR A 232 -32.29 -1.42 18.57
C TYR A 232 -32.74 -2.75 17.97
N ALA A 233 -32.98 -3.75 18.82
CA ALA A 233 -33.39 -5.10 18.46
C ALA A 233 -34.48 -5.64 19.39
N PRO A 234 -35.24 -6.73 19.01
CA PRO A 234 -36.11 -7.45 19.90
C PRO A 234 -35.35 -7.91 21.15
N LYS A 235 -36.07 -8.07 22.27
CA LYS A 235 -35.50 -8.46 23.56
C LYS A 235 -34.83 -9.86 23.55
N ASP A 236 -35.25 -10.71 22.64
CA ASP A 236 -34.76 -12.08 22.41
C ASP A 236 -33.71 -12.15 21.29
N PHE A 237 -33.12 -11.01 20.90
CA PHE A 237 -32.08 -10.95 19.87
C PHE A 237 -30.80 -11.69 20.30
N ILE A 238 -30.32 -12.59 19.45
CA ILE A 238 -29.16 -13.45 19.70
C ILE A 238 -28.16 -13.30 18.53
N LEU A 239 -26.88 -13.24 18.89
CA LEU A 239 -25.78 -13.27 17.90
C LEU A 239 -25.52 -14.72 17.44
N LYS A 240 -25.18 -14.87 16.17
CA LYS A 240 -24.86 -16.17 15.56
C LYS A 240 -23.37 -16.47 15.57
N ASN A 241 -22.52 -15.45 15.47
CA ASN A 241 -21.08 -15.61 15.41
C ASN A 241 -20.45 -15.58 16.82
N ARG A 242 -19.62 -16.58 17.13
CA ARG A 242 -18.94 -16.69 18.44
C ARG A 242 -17.89 -15.60 18.69
N ASN A 243 -17.40 -14.93 17.64
CA ASN A 243 -16.44 -13.82 17.74
C ASN A 243 -17.14 -12.46 17.92
N SER A 244 -18.47 -12.45 18.04
CA SER A 244 -19.26 -11.24 18.24
C SER A 244 -19.57 -11.06 19.72
N GLY A 245 -19.29 -9.87 20.25
CA GLY A 245 -19.71 -9.45 21.58
C GLY A 245 -21.01 -8.66 21.51
N ILE A 246 -21.90 -8.87 22.48
CA ILE A 246 -23.13 -8.07 22.66
C ILE A 246 -23.25 -7.61 24.09
N LYS A 247 -23.61 -6.36 24.30
CA LYS A 247 -24.01 -5.83 25.61
C LYS A 247 -25.22 -4.92 25.48
N GLU A 248 -26.10 -4.91 26.47
CA GLU A 248 -27.11 -3.88 26.58
C GLU A 248 -26.46 -2.50 26.78
N THR A 249 -27.04 -1.50 26.19
CA THR A 249 -26.53 -0.12 26.30
C THR A 249 -27.68 0.88 26.34
N ALA A 250 -27.40 2.07 26.85
CA ALA A 250 -28.30 3.20 26.68
C ALA A 250 -27.99 3.88 25.34
N ALA A 251 -28.95 3.92 24.42
CA ALA A 251 -28.81 4.63 23.17
C ALA A 251 -29.69 5.88 23.16
N GLU A 252 -29.07 7.01 22.90
CA GLU A 252 -29.78 8.28 22.76
C GLU A 252 -29.96 8.66 21.30
N GLY A 253 -30.97 9.48 20.99
CA GLY A 253 -31.12 10.15 19.69
C GLY A 253 -31.80 9.33 18.59
N GLY A 254 -32.36 8.15 18.85
CA GLY A 254 -33.17 7.37 17.90
C GLY A 254 -32.33 6.59 16.89
N VAL A 255 -33.02 5.96 15.92
CA VAL A 255 -32.46 5.07 14.90
C VAL A 255 -32.38 5.73 13.53
N LEU A 256 -31.42 5.31 12.72
CA LEU A 256 -31.27 5.80 11.34
C LEU A 256 -32.49 5.42 10.48
N VAL A 257 -33.02 6.38 9.76
CA VAL A 257 -34.18 6.18 8.86
C VAL A 257 -33.88 5.09 7.84
N HIS A 258 -32.69 5.09 7.27
CA HIS A 258 -32.22 4.18 6.22
C HIS A 258 -31.50 2.92 6.73
N SER A 259 -31.82 2.46 7.97
CA SER A 259 -31.18 1.27 8.56
C SER A 259 -31.24 0.03 7.67
N LYS A 260 -32.36 -0.25 7.05
CA LYS A 260 -32.55 -1.43 6.19
C LYS A 260 -31.66 -1.37 4.93
N GLU A 261 -31.63 -0.22 4.29
CA GLU A 261 -30.84 0.02 3.07
C GLU A 261 -29.34 -0.12 3.36
N ILE A 262 -28.86 0.48 4.46
CA ILE A 262 -27.46 0.40 4.88
C ILE A 262 -27.07 -1.05 5.20
N ILE A 263 -27.86 -1.75 6.00
CA ILE A 263 -27.61 -3.15 6.34
C ILE A 263 -27.62 -4.02 5.07
N SER A 264 -28.63 -3.84 4.20
CA SER A 264 -28.73 -4.58 2.96
C SER A 264 -27.55 -4.33 2.03
N MET A 265 -27.09 -3.09 1.91
CA MET A 265 -25.89 -2.75 1.14
C MET A 265 -24.68 -3.51 1.68
N LEU A 266 -24.41 -3.47 2.98
CA LEU A 266 -23.27 -4.15 3.59
C LEU A 266 -23.34 -5.68 3.43
N GLN A 267 -24.54 -6.28 3.59
CA GLN A 267 -24.74 -7.72 3.45
C GLN A 267 -24.53 -8.20 2.01
N ASN A 268 -25.04 -7.45 1.03
CA ASN A 268 -25.01 -7.85 -0.38
C ASN A 268 -23.76 -7.36 -1.13
N PHE A 269 -22.97 -6.47 -0.56
CA PHE A 269 -21.72 -6.05 -1.20
C PHE A 269 -20.74 -7.22 -1.30
N HIS A 270 -20.32 -7.52 -2.52
CA HIS A 270 -19.35 -8.59 -2.78
C HIS A 270 -17.93 -8.06 -2.68
N GLN A 271 -17.32 -8.15 -1.50
CA GLN A 271 -15.94 -7.76 -1.22
C GLN A 271 -14.97 -8.94 -1.39
N GLY A 272 -13.67 -8.65 -1.51
CA GLY A 272 -12.62 -9.64 -1.68
C GLY A 272 -12.17 -9.78 -3.13
N VAL A 273 -11.63 -10.94 -3.48
CA VAL A 273 -11.20 -11.25 -4.84
C VAL A 273 -12.42 -11.37 -5.76
N ARG A 274 -12.41 -10.63 -6.87
CA ARG A 274 -13.47 -10.61 -7.90
C ARG A 274 -13.12 -11.52 -9.07
N SER A 275 -11.86 -11.52 -9.46
CA SER A 275 -11.32 -12.44 -10.47
C SER A 275 -9.86 -12.79 -10.16
N PHE A 276 -9.36 -13.92 -10.69
CA PHE A 276 -8.05 -14.46 -10.38
C PHE A 276 -7.30 -14.82 -11.66
N ASP A 277 -6.03 -14.42 -11.76
CA ASP A 277 -5.14 -14.83 -12.85
C ASP A 277 -4.44 -16.15 -12.48
N ASN A 278 -4.88 -17.24 -13.10
CA ASN A 278 -4.33 -18.58 -12.84
C ASN A 278 -2.90 -18.78 -13.36
N LYS A 279 -2.44 -17.95 -14.30
CA LYS A 279 -1.07 -18.06 -14.84
C LYS A 279 -0.10 -17.38 -13.89
N LEU A 280 -0.45 -16.19 -13.40
CA LEU A 280 0.34 -15.42 -12.46
C LEU A 280 0.11 -15.86 -11.01
N LYS A 281 -0.94 -16.66 -10.75
CA LYS A 281 -1.36 -17.14 -9.40
C LYS A 281 -1.61 -15.99 -8.42
N ILE A 282 -2.22 -14.93 -8.88
CA ILE A 282 -2.58 -13.75 -8.09
C ILE A 282 -3.99 -13.28 -8.41
N PRO A 283 -4.65 -12.51 -7.53
CA PRO A 283 -5.88 -11.83 -7.88
C PRO A 283 -5.69 -10.94 -9.11
N HIS A 284 -6.63 -10.99 -10.06
CA HIS A 284 -6.68 -10.05 -11.18
C HIS A 284 -7.45 -8.81 -10.80
N GLU A 285 -8.56 -8.97 -10.09
CA GLU A 285 -9.39 -7.89 -9.55
C GLU A 285 -9.79 -8.19 -8.11
N SER A 286 -9.78 -7.17 -7.28
CA SER A 286 -10.30 -7.26 -5.92
C SER A 286 -10.89 -5.93 -5.46
N ILE A 287 -11.76 -6.01 -4.45
CA ILE A 287 -12.26 -4.82 -3.76
C ILE A 287 -12.39 -5.10 -2.27
N ASN A 288 -11.84 -4.22 -1.46
CA ASN A 288 -11.95 -4.29 -0.01
C ASN A 288 -12.97 -3.29 0.50
N LEU A 289 -13.88 -3.73 1.36
CA LEU A 289 -14.71 -2.86 2.19
C LEU A 289 -13.85 -2.42 3.39
N SER A 290 -13.29 -1.22 3.30
CA SER A 290 -12.18 -0.78 4.14
C SER A 290 -12.62 -0.12 5.44
N THR A 291 -13.54 0.84 5.36
CA THR A 291 -14.03 1.55 6.54
C THR A 291 -15.53 1.82 6.44
N ILE A 292 -16.17 1.96 7.58
CA ILE A 292 -17.53 2.51 7.69
C ILE A 292 -17.61 3.38 8.93
N GLN A 293 -18.26 4.53 8.82
CA GLN A 293 -18.41 5.47 9.92
C GLN A 293 -19.76 6.19 9.89
N THR A 294 -20.40 6.24 11.06
CA THR A 294 -21.57 7.09 11.32
C THR A 294 -21.13 8.36 12.02
N ARG A 295 -21.15 9.48 11.33
CA ARG A 295 -20.75 10.78 11.88
C ARG A 295 -21.50 11.92 11.20
N ASP A 296 -21.74 13.02 11.91
CA ASP A 296 -22.27 14.28 11.36
C ASP A 296 -23.55 14.12 10.52
N ASN A 297 -24.48 13.27 10.99
CA ASN A 297 -25.73 12.92 10.30
C ASN A 297 -25.54 12.28 8.92
N LYS A 298 -24.42 11.59 8.69
CA LYS A 298 -24.20 10.79 7.49
C LYS A 298 -23.52 9.45 7.81
N ILE A 299 -23.66 8.51 6.89
CA ILE A 299 -22.84 7.30 6.81
C ILE A 299 -21.81 7.53 5.71
N LYS A 300 -20.54 7.36 6.05
CA LYS A 300 -19.43 7.29 5.10
C LYS A 300 -18.92 5.85 5.05
N VAL A 301 -18.74 5.32 3.85
CA VAL A 301 -18.15 3.99 3.59
C VAL A 301 -17.03 4.16 2.58
N GLU A 302 -15.89 3.57 2.87
CA GLU A 302 -14.72 3.62 1.99
C GLU A 302 -14.36 2.21 1.53
N PHE A 303 -14.04 2.11 0.25
CA PHE A 303 -13.60 0.88 -0.40
C PHE A 303 -12.28 1.13 -1.12
N PHE A 304 -11.46 0.11 -1.21
CA PHE A 304 -10.25 0.13 -2.04
C PHE A 304 -10.35 -0.94 -3.12
N ALA A 305 -10.42 -0.52 -4.37
CA ALA A 305 -10.47 -1.41 -5.53
C ALA A 305 -9.07 -1.57 -6.14
N ARG A 306 -8.75 -2.77 -6.62
CA ARG A 306 -7.48 -3.09 -7.31
C ARG A 306 -7.74 -3.92 -8.55
N ALA A 307 -6.94 -3.67 -9.61
CA ALA A 307 -6.90 -4.54 -10.77
C ALA A 307 -5.54 -4.51 -11.47
N MET A 308 -5.22 -5.58 -12.19
CA MET A 308 -3.98 -5.73 -12.96
C MET A 308 -4.03 -5.01 -14.30
N GLU A 309 -5.21 -4.54 -14.73
CA GLU A 309 -5.42 -3.81 -15.97
C GLU A 309 -6.32 -2.60 -15.74
N LYS A 310 -5.99 -1.48 -16.41
CA LYS A 310 -6.74 -0.22 -16.30
C LYS A 310 -8.22 -0.39 -16.60
N LYS A 311 -8.55 -1.11 -17.68
CA LYS A 311 -9.95 -1.31 -18.07
C LYS A 311 -10.74 -2.14 -17.06
N SER A 312 -10.11 -3.14 -16.45
CA SER A 312 -10.69 -3.92 -15.36
C SER A 312 -10.97 -3.05 -14.14
N LEU A 313 -10.01 -2.17 -13.77
CA LEU A 313 -10.18 -1.25 -12.65
C LEU A 313 -11.33 -0.25 -12.89
N GLU A 314 -11.41 0.34 -14.08
CA GLU A 314 -12.51 1.22 -14.49
C GLU A 314 -13.87 0.50 -14.42
N ASN A 315 -13.97 -0.73 -14.94
CA ASN A 315 -15.20 -1.51 -14.89
C ASN A 315 -15.61 -1.83 -13.45
N LEU A 316 -14.65 -2.20 -12.59
CA LEU A 316 -14.90 -2.50 -11.17
C LEU A 316 -15.41 -1.25 -10.42
N CYS A 317 -14.88 -0.07 -10.75
CA CYS A 317 -15.36 1.20 -10.22
C CYS A 317 -16.81 1.47 -10.66
N ASP A 318 -17.10 1.34 -11.96
CA ASP A 318 -18.42 1.58 -12.52
C ASP A 318 -19.49 0.64 -11.92
N GLU A 319 -19.16 -0.65 -11.75
CA GLU A 319 -20.05 -1.64 -11.12
C GLU A 319 -20.31 -1.29 -9.66
N THR A 320 -19.25 -0.93 -8.93
CA THR A 320 -19.33 -0.56 -7.51
C THR A 320 -20.14 0.72 -7.32
N GLU A 321 -19.90 1.72 -8.15
CA GLU A 321 -20.65 2.98 -8.10
C GLU A 321 -22.15 2.74 -8.36
N LYS A 322 -22.52 1.97 -9.40
CA LYS A 322 -23.91 1.62 -9.71
C LYS A 322 -24.56 0.87 -8.56
N PHE A 323 -23.86 -0.09 -7.95
CA PHE A 323 -24.34 -0.82 -6.80
C PHE A 323 -24.63 0.12 -5.62
N LEU A 324 -23.68 0.99 -5.25
CA LEU A 324 -23.82 1.92 -4.11
C LEU A 324 -24.92 2.96 -4.36
N LYS A 325 -25.03 3.49 -5.59
CA LYS A 325 -26.10 4.42 -5.98
C LYS A 325 -27.48 3.77 -5.89
N SER A 326 -27.61 2.45 -6.13
CA SER A 326 -28.90 1.75 -5.99
C SER A 326 -29.41 1.72 -4.54
N PHE A 327 -28.52 1.92 -3.55
CA PHE A 327 -28.85 2.08 -2.14
C PHE A 327 -28.91 3.57 -1.70
N GLY A 328 -28.82 4.50 -2.65
CA GLY A 328 -28.95 5.93 -2.44
C GLY A 328 -27.71 6.59 -1.80
N PHE A 329 -26.52 6.04 -2.05
CA PHE A 329 -25.25 6.70 -1.72
C PHE A 329 -24.81 7.65 -2.83
N GLU A 330 -24.22 8.75 -2.46
CA GLU A 330 -23.37 9.56 -3.33
C GLU A 330 -21.97 8.94 -3.35
N VAL A 331 -21.38 8.84 -4.54
CA VAL A 331 -20.10 8.13 -4.71
C VAL A 331 -19.08 9.07 -5.34
N LYS A 332 -17.90 9.12 -4.74
CA LYS A 332 -16.71 9.80 -5.25
C LYS A 332 -15.63 8.74 -5.50
N ILE A 333 -14.96 8.82 -6.64
CA ILE A 333 -13.86 7.94 -7.02
C ILE A 333 -12.63 8.83 -7.15
N GLU A 334 -11.55 8.52 -6.43
CA GLU A 334 -10.32 9.31 -6.39
C GLU A 334 -9.08 8.45 -6.12
N GLY A 335 -7.88 9.03 -6.15
CA GLY A 335 -6.65 8.32 -5.83
C GLY A 335 -6.31 7.20 -6.83
N PHE A 336 -6.57 7.42 -8.13
CA PHE A 336 -6.29 6.41 -9.15
C PHE A 336 -4.78 6.21 -9.32
N SER A 337 -4.30 4.99 -9.06
CA SER A 337 -2.94 4.55 -9.40
C SER A 337 -2.97 3.63 -10.61
N THR A 338 -2.02 3.87 -11.53
CA THR A 338 -1.96 3.15 -12.81
C THR A 338 -1.46 1.71 -12.60
N PRO A 339 -2.15 0.68 -13.10
CA PRO A 339 -1.63 -0.68 -13.11
C PRO A 339 -0.36 -0.79 -13.97
N TRP A 340 0.59 -1.56 -13.50
CA TRP A 340 1.73 -2.00 -14.27
C TRP A 340 1.44 -3.39 -14.85
N ARG A 341 1.11 -3.43 -16.14
CA ARG A 341 0.74 -4.69 -16.78
C ARG A 341 1.91 -5.66 -16.80
N PRO A 342 1.75 -6.89 -16.31
CA PRO A 342 2.82 -7.86 -16.25
C PRO A 342 3.42 -8.15 -17.63
N ASN A 343 4.73 -7.89 -17.76
CA ASN A 343 5.47 -8.10 -19.00
C ASN A 343 6.93 -8.45 -18.73
N ILE A 344 7.38 -9.61 -19.23
CA ILE A 344 8.78 -10.03 -19.11
C ILE A 344 9.56 -9.43 -20.28
N THR A 345 10.09 -8.22 -20.08
CA THR A 345 10.86 -7.48 -21.06
C THR A 345 12.25 -8.08 -21.30
N PRO A 346 12.96 -7.72 -22.40
CA PRO A 346 14.39 -8.02 -22.57
C PRO A 346 15.24 -7.58 -21.38
N PHE A 347 14.95 -6.40 -20.81
CA PHE A 347 15.64 -5.90 -19.61
C PHE A 347 15.40 -6.82 -18.38
N ALA A 348 14.16 -7.20 -18.12
CA ALA A 348 13.85 -8.12 -17.02
C ALA A 348 14.59 -9.47 -17.16
N LYS A 349 14.71 -10.01 -18.38
CA LYS A 349 15.53 -11.20 -18.67
C LYS A 349 17.02 -10.96 -18.44
N ARG A 350 17.52 -9.77 -18.72
CA ARG A 350 18.90 -9.38 -18.43
C ARG A 350 19.16 -9.34 -16.92
N VAL A 351 18.26 -8.74 -16.16
CA VAL A 351 18.27 -8.77 -14.68
C VAL A 351 18.29 -10.21 -14.18
N GLN A 352 17.41 -11.07 -14.71
CA GLN A 352 17.38 -12.49 -14.36
C GLN A 352 18.73 -13.18 -14.59
N LYS A 353 19.35 -12.97 -15.74
CA LYS A 353 20.65 -13.56 -16.07
C LYS A 353 21.75 -13.16 -15.08
N VAL A 354 21.75 -11.90 -14.65
CA VAL A 354 22.70 -11.42 -13.63
C VAL A 354 22.40 -12.06 -12.28
N MET A 355 21.14 -12.07 -11.85
CA MET A 355 20.73 -12.65 -10.57
C MET A 355 21.00 -14.16 -10.48
N GLN A 356 21.02 -14.90 -11.61
CA GLN A 356 21.38 -16.32 -11.67
C GLN A 356 22.81 -16.63 -11.19
N LYS A 357 23.68 -15.63 -11.10
CA LYS A 357 25.01 -15.76 -10.48
C LYS A 357 24.93 -15.89 -8.94
N PHE A 358 23.82 -15.41 -8.35
CA PHE A 358 23.61 -15.33 -6.90
C PHE A 358 22.57 -16.32 -6.38
N PHE A 359 21.59 -16.68 -7.22
CA PHE A 359 20.47 -17.55 -6.84
C PHE A 359 20.30 -18.72 -7.82
N LYS A 360 19.96 -19.89 -7.28
CA LYS A 360 19.66 -21.08 -8.10
C LYS A 360 18.33 -20.95 -8.86
N ASN A 361 17.34 -20.37 -8.21
CA ASN A 361 16.01 -20.18 -8.76
C ASN A 361 15.65 -18.70 -8.69
N ILE A 362 15.12 -18.16 -9.77
CA ILE A 362 14.62 -16.79 -9.86
C ILE A 362 13.27 -16.84 -10.49
N GLU A 363 12.31 -16.21 -9.85
CA GLU A 363 10.92 -16.16 -10.30
C GLU A 363 10.57 -14.78 -10.82
N PHE A 364 9.87 -14.73 -11.96
CA PHE A 364 9.15 -13.53 -12.34
C PHE A 364 7.82 -13.51 -11.61
N LYS A 365 7.54 -12.39 -10.91
CA LYS A 365 6.32 -12.20 -10.12
C LYS A 365 5.57 -10.98 -10.59
N ALA A 366 4.28 -10.97 -10.33
CA ALA A 366 3.48 -9.77 -10.32
C ALA A 366 2.88 -9.60 -8.91
N MET A 367 2.62 -8.36 -8.50
CA MET A 367 2.09 -8.05 -7.16
C MET A 367 0.67 -7.50 -7.25
N HIS A 368 -0.21 -7.94 -6.37
CA HIS A 368 -1.54 -7.35 -6.23
C HIS A 368 -1.52 -6.15 -5.25
N ALA A 369 -0.43 -5.37 -5.32
CA ALA A 369 -0.21 -4.12 -4.61
C ALA A 369 0.36 -3.09 -5.59
N GLY A 370 0.41 -1.80 -5.24
CA GLY A 370 0.97 -0.76 -6.10
C GLY A 370 2.49 -0.78 -6.07
N LEU A 371 3.11 -0.42 -7.20
CA LEU A 371 4.51 -0.01 -7.34
C LEU A 371 4.57 1.15 -8.32
N GLU A 372 5.53 2.03 -8.15
CA GLU A 372 5.69 3.23 -8.98
C GLU A 372 6.03 2.93 -10.45
N CYS A 373 6.54 1.72 -10.75
CA CYS A 373 6.91 1.29 -12.10
C CYS A 373 5.80 1.50 -13.15
N GLY A 374 4.54 1.25 -12.77
CA GLY A 374 3.39 1.44 -13.68
C GLY A 374 3.20 2.89 -14.09
N ILE A 375 3.51 3.83 -13.20
CA ILE A 375 3.44 5.26 -13.47
C ILE A 375 4.54 5.65 -14.46
N PHE A 376 5.78 5.19 -14.23
CA PHE A 376 6.91 5.53 -15.10
C PHE A 376 6.79 4.96 -16.51
N GLU A 377 6.28 3.73 -16.68
CA GLU A 377 5.97 3.16 -18.00
C GLU A 377 4.86 3.95 -18.71
N ASN A 378 3.86 4.42 -17.99
CA ASN A 378 2.79 5.24 -18.57
C ASN A 378 3.32 6.61 -19.03
N ILE A 379 4.27 7.24 -18.31
CA ILE A 379 4.92 8.48 -18.68
C ILE A 379 5.85 8.28 -19.88
N LYS A 380 6.62 7.18 -19.89
CA LYS A 380 7.58 6.83 -20.94
C LYS A 380 7.36 5.40 -21.45
N PRO A 381 6.45 5.17 -22.41
CA PRO A 381 6.12 3.82 -22.90
C PRO A 381 7.27 3.00 -23.50
N SER A 382 8.39 3.64 -23.83
CA SER A 382 9.60 2.96 -24.30
C SER A 382 10.54 2.53 -23.17
N LEU A 383 10.22 2.83 -21.92
CA LEU A 383 11.00 2.46 -20.75
C LEU A 383 10.75 0.98 -20.42
N GLU A 384 11.81 0.19 -20.34
CA GLU A 384 11.69 -1.16 -19.82
C GLU A 384 11.98 -1.14 -18.33
N THR A 385 11.04 -1.64 -17.52
CA THR A 385 11.11 -1.62 -16.07
C THR A 385 11.16 -3.03 -15.48
N ALA A 386 11.78 -3.13 -14.32
CA ALA A 386 11.76 -4.29 -13.44
C ALA A 386 11.90 -3.80 -11.98
N SER A 387 11.43 -4.58 -11.02
CA SER A 387 11.67 -4.31 -9.60
C SER A 387 12.31 -5.52 -8.93
N ILE A 388 13.31 -5.24 -8.09
CA ILE A 388 13.99 -6.22 -7.22
C ILE A 388 14.22 -5.57 -5.85
N GLY A 389 14.52 -6.35 -4.84
CA GLY A 389 14.78 -5.78 -3.51
C GLY A 389 15.39 -6.77 -2.53
N PRO A 390 15.69 -6.31 -1.31
CA PRO A 390 16.17 -7.17 -0.24
C PRO A 390 15.02 -7.89 0.46
N ASN A 391 15.33 -8.79 1.39
CA ASN A 391 14.31 -9.40 2.25
C ASN A 391 13.88 -8.42 3.34
N ILE A 392 12.69 -7.84 3.20
CA ILE A 392 12.02 -7.05 4.23
C ILE A 392 10.84 -7.87 4.75
N ARG A 393 10.60 -7.84 6.04
CA ARG A 393 9.45 -8.47 6.69
C ARG A 393 8.70 -7.47 7.53
N PHE A 394 7.38 -7.62 7.53
CA PHE A 394 6.46 -6.80 8.34
C PHE A 394 6.64 -5.28 8.12
N PRO A 395 6.77 -4.79 6.87
CA PRO A 395 6.83 -3.36 6.61
C PRO A 395 5.65 -2.64 7.27
N HIS A 396 5.77 -1.34 7.48
CA HIS A 396 4.73 -0.50 8.08
C HIS A 396 4.28 -0.94 9.49
N SER A 397 5.14 -1.65 10.22
CA SER A 397 4.82 -2.14 11.58
C SER A 397 6.00 -2.05 12.53
N PHE A 398 5.75 -2.19 13.85
CA PHE A 398 6.81 -2.30 14.87
C PHE A 398 7.69 -3.55 14.72
N GLY A 399 7.24 -4.52 13.90
CA GLY A 399 7.99 -5.76 13.63
C GLY A 399 8.90 -5.67 12.41
N GLU A 400 8.91 -4.53 11.72
CA GLU A 400 9.68 -4.33 10.49
C GLU A 400 11.15 -4.71 10.68
N CYS A 401 11.66 -5.52 9.76
CA CYS A 401 13.06 -5.92 9.77
C CYS A 401 13.55 -6.23 8.37
N CYS A 402 14.86 -6.02 8.14
CA CYS A 402 15.53 -6.28 6.87
C CYS A 402 16.73 -7.21 7.07
N GLU A 403 16.84 -8.23 6.25
CA GLU A 403 17.95 -9.18 6.31
C GLU A 403 19.24 -8.55 5.78
N ARG A 404 20.26 -8.48 6.62
CA ARG A 404 21.56 -7.90 6.27
C ARG A 404 22.19 -8.54 5.02
N ALA A 405 22.20 -9.86 4.95
CA ALA A 405 22.81 -10.60 3.85
C ALA A 405 22.11 -10.31 2.51
N SER A 406 20.80 -10.07 2.52
CA SER A 406 20.06 -9.72 1.29
C SER A 406 20.41 -8.31 0.79
N ILE A 407 20.71 -7.36 1.68
CA ILE A 407 21.19 -6.02 1.32
C ILE A 407 22.55 -6.13 0.61
N GLU A 408 23.47 -6.90 1.17
CA GLU A 408 24.81 -7.11 0.61
C GLU A 408 24.73 -7.82 -0.76
N ARG A 409 23.83 -8.80 -0.93
CA ARG A 409 23.59 -9.46 -2.23
C ARG A 409 22.98 -8.51 -3.26
N LEU A 410 21.98 -7.74 -2.87
CA LEU A 410 21.37 -6.76 -3.79
C LEU A 410 22.39 -5.74 -4.29
N GLN A 411 23.26 -5.25 -3.40
CA GLN A 411 24.37 -4.38 -3.76
C GLN A 411 25.29 -5.03 -4.80
N ALA A 412 25.70 -6.30 -4.60
CA ALA A 412 26.54 -7.04 -5.54
C ALA A 412 25.83 -7.30 -6.88
N ILE A 413 24.53 -7.58 -6.86
CA ILE A 413 23.71 -7.74 -8.08
C ILE A 413 23.71 -6.45 -8.91
N LEU A 414 23.58 -5.28 -8.29
CA LEU A 414 23.59 -3.99 -8.99
C LEU A 414 24.94 -3.67 -9.62
N GLU A 415 26.05 -3.95 -8.91
CA GLU A 415 27.40 -3.81 -9.46
C GLU A 415 27.57 -4.66 -10.74
N GLU A 416 27.16 -5.92 -10.69
CA GLU A 416 27.22 -6.84 -11.82
C GLU A 416 26.28 -6.42 -12.96
N LEU A 417 25.08 -5.90 -12.65
CA LEU A 417 24.13 -5.46 -13.66
C LEU A 417 24.64 -4.20 -14.39
N ILE A 418 25.17 -3.23 -13.66
CA ILE A 418 25.75 -2.02 -14.26
C ILE A 418 26.94 -2.38 -15.15
N ALA A 419 27.80 -3.32 -14.70
CA ALA A 419 28.90 -3.81 -15.51
C ALA A 419 28.44 -4.60 -16.76
N ASP A 420 27.34 -5.38 -16.68
CA ASP A 420 26.77 -6.09 -17.83
C ASP A 420 26.10 -5.12 -18.85
N LEU A 421 25.67 -3.94 -18.40
CA LEU A 421 25.07 -2.91 -19.26
C LEU A 421 26.10 -1.99 -19.96
N ALA A 422 27.32 -1.89 -19.39
CA ALA A 422 28.42 -1.08 -19.94
C ALA A 422 29.08 -1.72 -21.16
#